data_932e5adbdcd18718ba18c752f46c3fe4
#
_entry.id   932e5adbdcd18718ba18c752f46c3fe4
#
_cell.length_a   1.000
_cell.length_b   1.000
_cell.length_c   1.000
_cell.angle_alpha   90.00
_cell.angle_beta   90.00
_cell.angle_gamma   90.00
#
_symmetry.space_group_name_H-M   'P 1'
#
loop_
_entity.id
_entity.type
_entity.pdbx_description
1 polymer ?
#
loop_
_entity_poly.entity_id
_entity_poly.type
_entity_poly.pdbx_seq_one_letter_code
_entity_poly.pdbx_strand_id
1 'polypeptide(L)'
;MKIACAVLGALALATGSARAQQPAEQSALMVTPMAVAVPVGVTRGTDASSDTVRRRPRAVEVSDAYELRLRIHRYASYTMIPLFVVQAVAGNQLFQADKSGAERPGWASGLHSAGAAAIGTVFTLNTVTGLWNLWESRDNEVGRTKRLLHSGLLLASDAGFTWSGIKLASDAKRDSNARNQHKNVSYYSIGAALAGYGIMLVGNH
;
A
#
# COMPACT_ATOMS: atom_id res chain seq x y z
N MET A 1 13.59 24.84 -19.93
CA MET A 1 14.45 24.46 -18.81
C MET A 1 14.28 25.50 -17.71
N LYS A 2 13.30 25.34 -16.80
CA LYS A 2 13.02 26.13 -15.55
C LYS A 2 11.64 25.73 -15.01
N ILE A 3 11.44 24.51 -14.53
CA ILE A 3 10.37 24.11 -13.59
C ILE A 3 10.94 22.93 -12.78
N ALA A 4 11.83 23.27 -11.87
CA ALA A 4 12.26 22.36 -10.83
C ALA A 4 12.61 23.22 -9.62
N CYS A 5 11.62 23.52 -8.78
CA CYS A 5 11.75 24.00 -7.40
C CYS A 5 10.42 24.63 -6.95
N ALA A 6 9.47 23.84 -6.53
CA ALA A 6 8.38 24.28 -5.64
C ALA A 6 7.48 23.10 -5.21
N VAL A 7 8.02 22.10 -4.52
CA VAL A 7 7.22 21.17 -3.70
C VAL A 7 8.05 20.81 -2.46
N LEU A 8 8.36 21.82 -1.66
CA LEU A 8 8.87 21.65 -0.31
C LEU A 8 8.28 22.79 0.52
N GLY A 9 7.16 22.55 1.15
CA GLY A 9 6.60 23.53 2.06
C GLY A 9 5.11 23.40 2.30
N ALA A 10 4.68 22.37 3.02
CA ALA A 10 3.48 22.41 3.86
C ALA A 10 3.35 21.08 4.64
N LEU A 11 4.25 20.84 5.59
CA LEU A 11 4.00 19.89 6.68
C LEU A 11 3.97 20.73 7.96
N ALA A 12 2.83 21.39 8.21
CA ALA A 12 2.56 22.04 9.47
C ALA A 12 2.29 20.98 10.54
N LEU A 13 3.15 20.95 11.53
CA LEU A 13 3.12 20.13 12.73
C LEU A 13 1.86 20.43 13.56
N ALA A 14 0.94 19.49 13.63
CA ALA A 14 -0.05 19.42 14.68
C ALA A 14 0.56 18.63 15.84
N THR A 15 1.14 19.32 16.82
CA THR A 15 1.56 18.76 18.10
C THR A 15 0.33 18.55 18.98
N GLY A 16 -0.26 17.38 18.92
CA GLY A 16 -1.27 16.93 19.89
C GLY A 16 -0.60 16.09 20.96
N SER A 17 -0.56 16.60 22.19
CA SER A 17 -0.07 15.90 23.38
C SER A 17 -0.91 14.66 23.67
N ALA A 18 -0.39 13.47 23.40
CA ALA A 18 -0.99 12.22 23.82
C ALA A 18 -0.57 11.93 25.27
N ARG A 19 -1.55 12.07 26.17
CA ARG A 19 -1.46 11.71 27.58
C ARG A 19 -1.34 10.20 27.70
N ALA A 20 -0.23 9.72 28.24
CA ALA A 20 0.00 8.32 28.54
C ALA A 20 -1.06 7.82 29.55
N GLN A 21 -1.88 6.85 29.15
CA GLN A 21 -2.68 6.04 30.07
C GLN A 21 -1.85 4.85 30.52
N GLN A 22 -1.58 4.78 31.80
CA GLN A 22 -0.98 3.63 32.48
C GLN A 22 -1.93 2.43 32.40
N PRO A 23 -1.42 1.21 32.18
CA PRO A 23 -2.24 0.00 32.29
C PRO A 23 -2.55 -0.28 33.74
N ALA A 24 -3.82 -0.52 34.05
CA ALA A 24 -4.31 -0.99 35.33
C ALA A 24 -3.74 -2.38 35.64
N GLU A 25 -3.16 -2.53 36.80
CA GLU A 25 -2.77 -3.81 37.40
C GLU A 25 -4.00 -4.73 37.52
N GLN A 26 -3.99 -5.83 36.77
CA GLN A 26 -4.94 -6.92 37.00
C GLN A 26 -4.38 -7.83 38.08
N SER A 27 -4.99 -7.76 39.26
CA SER A 27 -4.76 -8.69 40.37
C SER A 27 -4.97 -10.14 39.93
N ALA A 28 -3.91 -10.92 40.00
CA ALA A 28 -3.95 -12.34 39.80
C ALA A 28 -4.67 -13.04 40.95
N LEU A 29 -5.88 -13.56 40.70
CA LEU A 29 -6.52 -14.54 41.55
C LEU A 29 -5.81 -15.88 41.38
N MET A 30 -5.06 -16.28 42.43
CA MET A 30 -4.50 -17.63 42.56
C MET A 30 -5.65 -18.62 42.74
N VAL A 31 -5.91 -19.43 41.70
CA VAL A 31 -6.70 -20.65 41.83
C VAL A 31 -5.74 -21.82 41.95
N THR A 32 -5.71 -22.40 43.12
CA THR A 32 -4.97 -23.65 43.43
C THR A 32 -5.67 -24.85 42.77
N PRO A 33 -5.07 -25.62 41.90
CA PRO A 33 -5.69 -26.86 41.44
C PRO A 33 -5.44 -27.99 42.44
N MET A 34 -6.53 -28.56 42.96
CA MET A 34 -6.55 -29.76 43.73
C MET A 34 -6.20 -30.96 42.82
N ALA A 35 -5.08 -31.62 43.10
CA ALA A 35 -4.63 -32.80 42.37
C ALA A 35 -5.47 -34.01 42.78
N VAL A 36 -6.29 -34.52 41.87
CA VAL A 36 -6.90 -35.84 41.97
C VAL A 36 -6.01 -36.84 41.23
N ALA A 37 -5.34 -37.72 41.96
CA ALA A 37 -4.55 -38.80 41.41
C ALA A 37 -5.48 -39.95 40.96
N VAL A 38 -5.53 -40.22 39.66
CA VAL A 38 -6.16 -41.39 39.07
C VAL A 38 -5.04 -42.30 38.55
N PRO A 39 -4.96 -43.59 38.99
CA PRO A 39 -3.98 -44.50 38.42
C PRO A 39 -4.44 -45.01 37.06
N VAL A 40 -3.77 -44.64 36.00
CA VAL A 40 -4.01 -45.16 34.65
C VAL A 40 -2.98 -46.24 34.32
N GLY A 41 -3.51 -47.41 34.01
CA GLY A 41 -2.76 -48.59 33.59
C GLY A 41 -1.98 -48.33 32.29
N VAL A 42 -0.76 -48.83 32.28
CA VAL A 42 0.17 -48.80 31.14
C VAL A 42 -0.34 -49.74 30.06
N THR A 43 -0.88 -49.24 28.98
CA THR A 43 -0.94 -49.96 27.70
C THR A 43 0.11 -49.38 26.77
N ARG A 44 1.11 -50.21 26.48
CA ARG A 44 2.22 -49.90 25.57
C ARG A 44 1.70 -50.03 24.14
N GLY A 45 1.16 -48.93 23.61
CA GLY A 45 0.83 -48.78 22.20
C GLY A 45 2.02 -48.07 21.52
N THR A 46 2.73 -48.82 20.68
CA THR A 46 3.71 -48.27 19.75
C THR A 46 2.98 -47.62 18.58
N ASP A 47 2.46 -46.44 18.77
CA ASP A 47 2.08 -45.59 17.65
C ASP A 47 3.19 -44.58 17.43
N ALA A 48 3.95 -44.81 16.35
CA ALA A 48 4.84 -43.78 15.78
C ALA A 48 3.98 -42.63 15.24
N SER A 49 3.42 -41.84 16.15
CA SER A 49 2.85 -40.54 15.85
C SER A 49 4.03 -39.70 15.38
N SER A 50 4.14 -39.52 14.07
CA SER A 50 4.98 -38.49 13.49
C SER A 50 4.44 -37.15 13.98
N ASP A 51 4.91 -36.74 15.14
CA ASP A 51 4.68 -35.42 15.72
C ASP A 51 5.36 -34.42 14.77
N THR A 52 4.62 -34.00 13.74
CA THR A 52 4.97 -32.86 12.93
C THR A 52 4.88 -31.66 13.84
N VAL A 53 5.92 -31.47 14.64
CA VAL A 53 6.11 -30.24 15.42
C VAL A 53 6.00 -29.07 14.45
N ARG A 54 4.81 -28.49 14.39
CA ARG A 54 4.53 -27.30 13.61
C ARG A 54 5.42 -26.20 14.19
N ARG A 55 6.63 -26.05 13.62
CA ARG A 55 7.58 -25.01 14.04
C ARG A 55 6.83 -23.67 14.02
N ARG A 56 6.69 -23.08 15.19
CA ARG A 56 6.15 -21.70 15.28
C ARG A 56 7.04 -20.79 14.44
N PRO A 57 6.46 -19.94 13.59
CA PRO A 57 7.25 -18.98 12.84
C PRO A 57 8.14 -18.19 13.80
N ARG A 58 9.43 -18.05 13.45
CA ARG A 58 10.36 -17.26 14.26
C ARG A 58 9.88 -15.80 14.24
N ALA A 59 9.74 -15.20 15.41
CA ALA A 59 9.50 -13.77 15.51
C ALA A 59 10.69 -13.01 14.88
N VAL A 60 10.41 -12.16 13.92
CA VAL A 60 11.41 -11.27 13.31
C VAL A 60 11.31 -9.94 14.04
N GLU A 61 12.40 -9.55 14.67
CA GLU A 61 12.51 -8.24 15.32
C GLU A 61 12.59 -7.16 14.23
N VAL A 62 11.72 -6.18 14.32
CA VAL A 62 11.69 -5.01 13.42
C VAL A 62 11.97 -3.74 14.22
N SER A 63 12.53 -2.73 13.57
CA SER A 63 12.85 -1.46 14.24
C SER A 63 11.61 -0.59 14.49
N ASP A 64 11.67 0.32 15.44
CA ASP A 64 10.65 1.35 15.65
C ASP A 64 10.40 2.18 14.37
N ALA A 65 11.46 2.40 13.61
CA ALA A 65 11.39 3.07 12.32
C ALA A 65 10.59 2.28 11.28
N TYR A 66 10.59 0.95 11.34
CA TYR A 66 9.72 0.11 10.49
C TYR A 66 8.24 0.40 10.73
N GLU A 67 7.83 0.46 11.98
CA GLU A 67 6.43 0.74 12.33
C GLU A 67 6.00 2.13 11.90
N LEU A 68 6.87 3.13 12.09
CA LEU A 68 6.60 4.48 11.61
C LEU A 68 6.43 4.53 10.09
N ARG A 69 7.36 3.93 9.34
CA ARG A 69 7.27 3.85 7.86
C ARG A 69 6.01 3.10 7.41
N LEU A 70 5.65 2.00 8.09
CA LEU A 70 4.44 1.24 7.78
C LEU A 70 3.18 2.07 8.00
N ARG A 71 3.14 2.89 9.04
CA ARG A 71 2.04 3.81 9.33
C ARG A 71 1.93 4.89 8.25
N ILE A 72 3.03 5.53 7.90
CA ILE A 72 3.09 6.53 6.82
C ILE A 72 2.62 5.91 5.50
N HIS A 73 3.18 4.75 5.13
CA HIS A 73 2.81 4.01 3.91
C HIS A 73 1.31 3.71 3.86
N ARG A 74 0.73 3.24 4.96
CA ARG A 74 -0.69 2.92 5.04
C ARG A 74 -1.59 4.14 4.86
N TYR A 75 -1.31 5.24 5.56
CA TYR A 75 -2.10 6.46 5.41
C TYR A 75 -1.97 7.08 4.02
N ALA A 76 -0.77 7.11 3.47
CA ALA A 76 -0.54 7.55 2.10
C ALA A 76 -1.31 6.68 1.09
N SER A 77 -1.33 5.35 1.29
CA SER A 77 -2.09 4.44 0.43
C SER A 77 -3.59 4.70 0.43
N TYR A 78 -4.18 5.12 1.55
CA TYR A 78 -5.61 5.44 1.61
C TYR A 78 -5.97 6.65 0.74
N THR A 79 -5.05 7.58 0.51
CA THR A 79 -5.29 8.75 -0.36
C THR A 79 -5.30 8.40 -1.84
N MET A 80 -4.76 7.23 -2.23
CA MET A 80 -4.65 6.86 -3.64
C MET A 80 -6.00 6.61 -4.30
N ILE A 81 -6.96 5.99 -3.58
CA ILE A 81 -8.27 5.67 -4.15
C ILE A 81 -9.03 6.93 -4.58
N PRO A 82 -9.25 7.94 -3.71
CA PRO A 82 -9.90 9.18 -4.14
C PRO A 82 -9.09 9.92 -5.22
N LEU A 83 -7.76 9.89 -5.19
CA LEU A 83 -6.94 10.48 -6.25
C LEU A 83 -7.16 9.79 -7.60
N PHE A 84 -7.25 8.47 -7.64
CA PHE A 84 -7.55 7.73 -8.86
C PHE A 84 -8.94 8.06 -9.41
N VAL A 85 -9.95 8.20 -8.55
CA VAL A 85 -11.30 8.59 -8.98
C VAL A 85 -11.27 9.99 -9.61
N VAL A 86 -10.68 10.97 -8.94
CA VAL A 86 -10.56 12.34 -9.46
C VAL A 86 -9.81 12.34 -10.79
N GLN A 87 -8.70 11.61 -10.87
CA GLN A 87 -7.87 11.53 -12.06
C GLN A 87 -8.59 10.86 -13.24
N ALA A 88 -9.35 9.79 -12.98
CA ALA A 88 -10.12 9.10 -13.99
C ALA A 88 -11.27 9.99 -14.52
N VAL A 89 -11.99 10.67 -13.62
CA VAL A 89 -13.09 11.58 -14.00
C VAL A 89 -12.56 12.77 -14.81
N ALA A 90 -11.55 13.48 -14.32
CA ALA A 90 -10.98 14.61 -15.02
C ALA A 90 -10.35 14.20 -16.36
N GLY A 91 -9.59 13.09 -16.37
CA GLY A 91 -8.98 12.55 -17.59
C GLY A 91 -10.01 12.13 -18.65
N ASN A 92 -11.12 11.51 -18.21
CA ASN A 92 -12.20 11.12 -19.14
C ASN A 92 -12.88 12.38 -19.74
N GLN A 93 -13.10 13.43 -18.97
CA GLN A 93 -13.66 14.71 -19.50
C GLN A 93 -12.77 15.31 -20.58
N LEU A 94 -11.45 15.32 -20.35
CA LEU A 94 -10.46 15.79 -21.31
C LEU A 94 -10.45 14.92 -22.58
N PHE A 95 -10.51 13.59 -22.39
CA PHE A 95 -10.55 12.64 -23.49
C PHE A 95 -11.79 12.83 -24.38
N GLN A 96 -12.98 13.02 -23.79
CA GLN A 96 -14.21 13.24 -24.54
C GLN A 96 -14.21 14.61 -25.27
N ALA A 97 -13.72 15.68 -24.62
CA ALA A 97 -13.59 16.98 -25.26
C ALA A 97 -12.67 16.89 -26.50
N ASP A 98 -11.51 16.27 -26.36
CA ASP A 98 -10.58 16.09 -27.47
C ASP A 98 -11.14 15.22 -28.60
N LYS A 99 -11.92 14.18 -28.27
CA LYS A 99 -12.54 13.29 -29.26
C LYS A 99 -13.63 13.99 -30.05
N SER A 100 -14.39 14.89 -29.44
CA SER A 100 -15.48 15.63 -30.08
C SER A 100 -15.03 16.94 -30.72
N GLY A 101 -13.76 17.34 -30.56
CA GLY A 101 -13.26 18.64 -30.98
C GLY A 101 -13.80 19.82 -30.13
N ALA A 102 -14.37 19.53 -28.95
CA ALA A 102 -14.87 20.52 -28.04
C ALA A 102 -13.74 21.17 -27.23
N GLU A 103 -14.01 22.35 -26.66
CA GLU A 103 -13.09 23.01 -25.76
C GLU A 103 -12.87 22.17 -24.49
N ARG A 104 -11.61 22.07 -24.04
CA ARG A 104 -11.26 21.35 -22.82
C ARG A 104 -11.73 22.13 -21.58
N PRO A 105 -12.54 21.52 -20.70
CA PRO A 105 -12.97 22.19 -19.48
C PRO A 105 -11.75 22.56 -18.59
N GLY A 106 -11.65 23.85 -18.22
CA GLY A 106 -10.52 24.34 -17.42
C GLY A 106 -10.36 23.63 -16.08
N TRP A 107 -11.49 23.31 -15.41
CA TRP A 107 -11.49 22.54 -14.15
C TRP A 107 -10.89 21.14 -14.34
N ALA A 108 -11.22 20.45 -15.44
CA ALA A 108 -10.69 19.11 -15.70
C ALA A 108 -9.19 19.15 -15.99
N SER A 109 -8.72 20.16 -16.75
CA SER A 109 -7.30 20.34 -17.01
C SER A 109 -6.51 20.62 -15.73
N GLY A 110 -7.04 21.48 -14.85
CA GLY A 110 -6.43 21.79 -13.56
C GLY A 110 -6.37 20.58 -12.63
N LEU A 111 -7.51 19.90 -12.42
CA LEU A 111 -7.57 18.70 -11.55
C LEU A 111 -6.73 17.55 -12.09
N HIS A 112 -6.70 17.32 -13.41
CA HIS A 112 -5.88 16.27 -14.00
C HIS A 112 -4.40 16.51 -13.79
N SER A 113 -3.93 17.75 -13.97
CA SER A 113 -2.53 18.11 -13.76
C SER A 113 -2.12 18.05 -12.29
N ALA A 114 -2.95 18.62 -11.41
CA ALA A 114 -2.70 18.59 -9.95
C ALA A 114 -2.79 17.16 -9.40
N GLY A 115 -3.78 16.38 -9.85
CA GLY A 115 -3.94 14.99 -9.46
C GLY A 115 -2.77 14.12 -9.91
N ALA A 116 -2.24 14.33 -11.12
CA ALA A 116 -1.05 13.62 -11.58
C ALA A 116 0.17 13.90 -10.70
N ALA A 117 0.39 15.17 -10.31
CA ALA A 117 1.46 15.54 -9.39
C ALA A 117 1.27 14.92 -8.00
N ALA A 118 0.04 14.93 -7.48
CA ALA A 118 -0.29 14.31 -6.18
C ALA A 118 -0.07 12.81 -6.21
N ILE A 119 -0.53 12.11 -7.27
CA ILE A 119 -0.29 10.67 -7.45
C ILE A 119 1.21 10.37 -7.47
N GLY A 120 2.00 11.11 -8.26
CA GLY A 120 3.45 10.92 -8.31
C GLY A 120 4.12 11.10 -6.95
N THR A 121 3.70 12.09 -6.17
CA THR A 121 4.21 12.33 -4.81
C THR A 121 3.87 11.18 -3.87
N VAL A 122 2.62 10.72 -3.86
CA VAL A 122 2.18 9.61 -2.99
C VAL A 122 2.84 8.30 -3.40
N PHE A 123 2.97 8.02 -4.70
CA PHE A 123 3.70 6.83 -5.18
C PHE A 123 5.17 6.86 -4.75
N THR A 124 5.86 7.98 -4.91
CA THR A 124 7.25 8.12 -4.46
C THR A 124 7.38 7.82 -2.96
N LEU A 125 6.50 8.41 -2.14
CA LEU A 125 6.50 8.17 -0.70
C LEU A 125 6.23 6.68 -0.37
N ASN A 126 5.23 6.08 -1.03
CA ASN A 126 4.87 4.68 -0.83
C ASN A 126 5.97 3.73 -1.32
N THR A 127 6.61 4.01 -2.44
CA THR A 127 7.70 3.20 -2.97
C THR A 127 8.91 3.22 -2.02
N VAL A 128 9.32 4.39 -1.54
CA VAL A 128 10.44 4.51 -0.59
C VAL A 128 10.12 3.76 0.72
N THR A 129 8.96 4.05 1.32
CA THR A 129 8.59 3.43 2.61
C THR A 129 8.32 1.93 2.47
N GLY A 130 7.67 1.53 1.38
CA GLY A 130 7.31 0.14 1.10
C GLY A 130 8.52 -0.75 0.81
N LEU A 131 9.43 -0.31 -0.07
CA LEU A 131 10.64 -1.05 -0.39
C LEU A 131 11.58 -1.17 0.81
N TRP A 132 11.70 -0.12 1.61
CA TRP A 132 12.51 -0.18 2.84
C TRP A 132 11.93 -1.19 3.83
N ASN A 133 10.61 -1.16 4.06
CA ASN A 133 9.96 -2.13 4.94
C ASN A 133 10.03 -3.56 4.38
N LEU A 134 9.93 -3.73 3.06
CA LEU A 134 10.11 -5.03 2.41
C LEU A 134 11.52 -5.58 2.65
N TRP A 135 12.53 -4.71 2.52
CA TRP A 135 13.93 -5.07 2.79
C TRP A 135 14.17 -5.46 4.25
N GLU A 136 13.68 -4.66 5.19
CA GLU A 136 13.84 -4.92 6.63
C GLU A 136 13.11 -6.21 7.07
N SER A 137 11.95 -6.49 6.47
CA SER A 137 11.17 -7.70 6.76
C SER A 137 11.48 -8.89 5.84
N ARG A 138 12.58 -8.88 5.09
CA ARG A 138 12.90 -9.92 4.09
C ARG A 138 13.01 -11.33 4.66
N ASP A 139 13.46 -11.45 5.92
CA ASP A 139 13.65 -12.73 6.61
C ASP A 139 12.34 -13.25 7.26
N ASN A 140 11.26 -12.47 7.20
CA ASN A 140 9.95 -12.88 7.68
C ASN A 140 9.23 -13.70 6.58
N GLU A 141 9.14 -15.01 6.79
CA GLU A 141 8.46 -15.92 5.85
C GLU A 141 6.94 -15.75 5.84
N VAL A 142 6.35 -15.29 6.96
CA VAL A 142 4.90 -15.10 7.07
C VAL A 142 4.44 -13.98 6.14
N GLY A 143 3.57 -14.30 5.20
CA GLY A 143 3.02 -13.34 4.23
C GLY A 143 4.03 -12.82 3.20
N ARG A 144 5.22 -13.43 3.05
CA ARG A 144 6.26 -13.01 2.10
C ARG A 144 5.73 -12.91 0.66
N THR A 145 5.02 -13.94 0.20
CA THR A 145 4.44 -13.94 -1.15
C THR A 145 3.49 -12.77 -1.37
N LYS A 146 2.63 -12.46 -0.39
CA LYS A 146 1.72 -11.31 -0.47
C LYS A 146 2.48 -10.00 -0.58
N ARG A 147 3.51 -9.79 0.25
CA ARG A 147 4.34 -8.58 0.21
C ARG A 147 5.04 -8.42 -1.13
N LEU A 148 5.59 -9.52 -1.68
CA LEU A 148 6.27 -9.49 -2.98
C LEU A 148 5.29 -9.21 -4.14
N LEU A 149 4.12 -9.86 -4.15
CA LEU A 149 3.09 -9.62 -5.17
C LEU A 149 2.56 -8.17 -5.09
N HIS A 150 2.25 -7.70 -3.89
CA HIS A 150 1.86 -6.32 -3.66
C HIS A 150 2.92 -5.34 -4.20
N SER A 151 4.17 -5.50 -3.79
CA SER A 151 5.26 -4.63 -4.23
C SER A 151 5.47 -4.68 -5.73
N GLY A 152 5.43 -5.86 -6.36
CA GLY A 152 5.56 -6.02 -7.80
C GLY A 152 4.46 -5.31 -8.59
N LEU A 153 3.21 -5.45 -8.15
CA LEU A 153 2.06 -4.78 -8.78
C LEU A 153 2.12 -3.26 -8.62
N LEU A 154 2.52 -2.76 -7.45
CA LEU A 154 2.65 -1.32 -7.22
C LEU A 154 3.81 -0.73 -8.02
N LEU A 155 4.96 -1.41 -8.12
CA LEU A 155 6.08 -0.97 -8.98
C LEU A 155 5.71 -0.98 -10.46
N ALA A 156 4.96 -1.97 -10.93
CA ALA A 156 4.45 -2.00 -12.31
C ALA A 156 3.48 -0.84 -12.57
N SER A 157 2.60 -0.54 -11.59
CA SER A 157 1.71 0.62 -11.66
C SER A 157 2.49 1.93 -11.71
N ASP A 158 3.49 2.10 -10.85
CA ASP A 158 4.34 3.30 -10.79
C ASP A 158 5.09 3.52 -12.10
N ALA A 159 5.69 2.46 -12.67
CA ALA A 159 6.32 2.50 -13.99
C ALA A 159 5.33 2.92 -15.09
N GLY A 160 4.11 2.39 -15.07
CA GLY A 160 3.06 2.74 -16.03
C GLY A 160 2.63 4.19 -15.92
N PHE A 161 2.41 4.72 -14.72
CA PHE A 161 2.09 6.14 -14.52
C PHE A 161 3.24 7.04 -14.92
N THR A 162 4.47 6.67 -14.59
CA THR A 162 5.67 7.41 -14.99
C THR A 162 5.78 7.49 -16.52
N TRP A 163 5.61 6.36 -17.21
CA TRP A 163 5.59 6.31 -18.66
C TRP A 163 4.47 7.17 -19.25
N SER A 164 3.24 7.01 -18.73
CA SER A 164 2.07 7.77 -19.16
C SER A 164 2.27 9.28 -18.97
N GLY A 165 2.77 9.70 -17.81
CA GLY A 165 2.94 11.11 -17.46
C GLY A 165 4.12 11.78 -18.19
N ILE A 166 5.26 11.07 -18.32
CA ILE A 166 6.48 11.66 -18.90
C ILE A 166 6.52 11.56 -20.42
N LYS A 167 6.12 10.40 -20.98
CA LYS A 167 6.26 10.13 -22.41
C LYS A 167 5.00 10.43 -23.22
N LEU A 168 3.83 10.08 -22.69
CA LEU A 168 2.60 10.14 -23.47
C LEU A 168 1.77 11.42 -23.25
N ALA A 169 1.89 12.09 -22.08
CA ALA A 169 1.01 13.21 -21.73
C ALA A 169 1.14 14.42 -22.65
N SER A 170 2.33 14.72 -23.16
CA SER A 170 2.55 15.84 -24.11
C SER A 170 1.94 15.55 -25.48
N ASP A 171 2.16 14.33 -25.97
CA ASP A 171 1.75 13.92 -27.31
C ASP A 171 0.24 13.63 -27.36
N ALA A 172 -0.35 13.18 -26.25
CA ALA A 172 -1.79 12.95 -26.10
C ALA A 172 -2.64 14.21 -26.37
N LYS A 173 -2.05 15.40 -26.25
CA LYS A 173 -2.74 16.67 -26.57
C LYS A 173 -2.90 16.89 -28.09
N ARG A 174 -2.08 16.24 -28.91
CA ARG A 174 -1.98 16.51 -30.36
C ARG A 174 -2.29 15.28 -31.22
N ASP A 175 -1.98 14.11 -30.70
CA ASP A 175 -2.11 12.84 -31.43
C ASP A 175 -3.14 11.92 -30.78
N SER A 176 -4.06 11.38 -31.57
CA SER A 176 -5.14 10.51 -31.10
C SER A 176 -4.64 9.14 -30.61
N ASN A 177 -3.57 8.60 -31.23
CA ASN A 177 -3.01 7.30 -30.82
C ASN A 177 -2.30 7.46 -29.48
N ALA A 178 -1.47 8.51 -29.33
CA ALA A 178 -0.83 8.82 -28.05
C ALA A 178 -1.85 9.07 -26.94
N ARG A 179 -2.98 9.73 -27.25
CA ARG A 179 -4.09 9.94 -26.33
C ARG A 179 -4.72 8.63 -25.86
N ASN A 180 -4.99 7.71 -26.79
CA ASN A 180 -5.51 6.40 -26.47
C ASN A 180 -4.50 5.56 -25.66
N GLN A 181 -3.22 5.60 -26.00
CA GLN A 181 -2.16 4.94 -25.23
C GLN A 181 -2.06 5.51 -23.81
N HIS A 182 -2.03 6.86 -23.67
CA HIS A 182 -2.02 7.52 -22.37
C HIS A 182 -3.17 7.06 -21.48
N LYS A 183 -4.39 7.07 -22.03
CA LYS A 183 -5.58 6.57 -21.32
C LYS A 183 -5.43 5.11 -20.91
N ASN A 184 -5.10 4.22 -21.85
CA ASN A 184 -5.05 2.80 -21.60
C ASN A 184 -3.97 2.42 -20.58
N VAL A 185 -2.75 2.96 -20.74
CA VAL A 185 -1.65 2.76 -19.78
C VAL A 185 -2.05 3.24 -18.39
N SER A 186 -2.69 4.42 -18.28
CA SER A 186 -3.16 4.95 -17.00
C SER A 186 -4.20 4.04 -16.35
N TYR A 187 -5.18 3.52 -17.10
CA TYR A 187 -6.18 2.58 -16.55
C TYR A 187 -5.57 1.23 -16.15
N TYR A 188 -4.63 0.69 -16.92
CA TYR A 188 -3.90 -0.53 -16.51
C TYR A 188 -3.08 -0.31 -15.25
N SER A 189 -2.47 0.87 -15.12
CA SER A 189 -1.72 1.25 -13.90
C SER A 189 -2.64 1.36 -12.69
N ILE A 190 -3.81 1.98 -12.83
CA ILE A 190 -4.85 2.00 -11.78
C ILE A 190 -5.25 0.58 -11.41
N GLY A 191 -5.54 -0.27 -12.41
CA GLY A 191 -5.93 -1.67 -12.18
C GLY A 191 -4.86 -2.46 -11.41
N ALA A 192 -3.59 -2.32 -11.80
CA ALA A 192 -2.47 -2.95 -11.10
C ALA A 192 -2.33 -2.45 -9.64
N ALA A 193 -2.47 -1.13 -9.41
CA ALA A 193 -2.45 -0.56 -8.07
C ALA A 193 -3.60 -1.10 -7.20
N LEU A 194 -4.83 -1.13 -7.72
CA LEU A 194 -5.99 -1.64 -7.00
C LEU A 194 -5.87 -3.14 -6.70
N ALA A 195 -5.33 -3.93 -7.64
CA ALA A 195 -5.06 -5.35 -7.41
C ALA A 195 -4.01 -5.54 -6.30
N GLY A 196 -2.90 -4.78 -6.37
CA GLY A 196 -1.88 -4.78 -5.32
C GLY A 196 -2.42 -4.38 -3.96
N TYR A 197 -3.29 -3.37 -3.89
CA TYR A 197 -3.98 -2.96 -2.67
C TYR A 197 -4.91 -4.08 -2.15
N GLY A 198 -5.71 -4.66 -3.03
CA GLY A 198 -6.65 -5.73 -2.69
C GLY A 198 -5.97 -6.97 -2.09
N ILE A 199 -4.79 -7.37 -2.61
CA ILE A 199 -4.01 -8.49 -2.06
C ILE A 199 -3.70 -8.29 -0.57
N MET A 200 -3.44 -7.06 -0.12
CA MET A 200 -3.13 -6.78 1.28
C MET A 200 -4.38 -6.78 2.17
N LEU A 201 -5.58 -6.58 1.61
CA LEU A 201 -6.84 -6.63 2.35
C LEU A 201 -7.36 -8.05 2.55
N VAL A 202 -7.08 -8.98 1.59
CA VAL A 202 -7.57 -10.35 1.63
C VAL A 202 -6.67 -11.22 2.50
N GLY A 203 -7.25 -11.90 3.50
CA GLY A 203 -6.60 -13.02 4.22
C GLY A 203 -5.70 -12.63 5.40
N ASN A 204 -6.06 -11.62 6.17
CA ASN A 204 -5.53 -11.35 7.52
C ASN A 204 -6.47 -11.94 8.62
N HIS A 205 -6.96 -13.15 8.39
CA HIS A 205 -7.74 -13.91 9.39
C HIS A 205 -6.90 -15.00 10.01
#